data_77ac3d0dcae755f8340ee88952d42fff
#
_entry.id   77ac3d0dcae755f8340ee88952d42fff
#
_cell.length_a   1.000
_cell.length_b   1.000
_cell.length_c   1.000
_cell.angle_alpha   90.00
_cell.angle_beta   90.00
_cell.angle_gamma   90.00
#
_symmetry.space_group_name_H-M   'P 1'
#
loop_
_entity.id
_entity.type
_entity.pdbx_description
1 polymer ?
#
loop_
_entity_poly.entity_id
_entity_poly.type
_entity_poly.pdbx_seq_one_letter_code
_entity_poly.pdbx_strand_id
1 'polypeptide(L)'
;MQSSTDTFEAALITKYKGPEMEKPVIRPYTPVSDEDTVGYLDFIVKKYPGGPMSSHLHNMEPGQRLDMKGPIPKYPWEENKHDHIALIAGGTGITPMYQLARAIFKNPNDKTKVTLVFGNVSEEDVLLKREWEDLENKYPNRMRAFYTLDNPPEDWPGPKGMITKDLLKTVLPDPSKENIKVFVCGPPGMYKAISGPKKSPKDQGDLTGMLAELGYNKDQVYKF
;
A
#
# COMPACT_ATOMS: atom_id res chain seq x y z
N MET A 1 32.38 -7.71 -4.70
CA MET A 1 31.08 -8.30 -4.30
C MET A 1 30.32 -7.22 -3.56
N GLN A 2 29.48 -6.44 -4.25
CA GLN A 2 28.57 -5.49 -3.62
C GLN A 2 27.40 -6.30 -3.05
N SER A 3 27.18 -6.22 -1.75
CA SER A 3 26.00 -6.79 -1.10
C SER A 3 24.77 -5.98 -1.53
N SER A 4 24.01 -6.50 -2.46
CA SER A 4 22.73 -5.94 -2.87
C SER A 4 21.66 -6.27 -1.83
N THR A 5 21.69 -5.58 -0.71
CA THR A 5 20.63 -5.66 0.31
C THR A 5 19.72 -4.43 0.32
N ASP A 6 19.76 -3.63 -0.70
CA ASP A 6 18.84 -2.50 -0.85
C ASP A 6 17.52 -3.01 -1.46
N THR A 7 16.68 -3.62 -0.62
CA THR A 7 15.28 -3.86 -0.96
C THR A 7 14.57 -2.51 -1.01
N PHE A 8 14.49 -1.94 -2.20
CA PHE A 8 13.79 -0.67 -2.40
C PHE A 8 12.32 -0.95 -2.64
N GLU A 9 11.48 -0.38 -1.82
CA GLU A 9 10.10 -0.20 -2.21
C GLU A 9 10.06 0.77 -3.38
N ALA A 10 9.68 0.28 -4.55
CA ALA A 10 9.79 1.01 -5.80
C ALA A 10 8.50 0.94 -6.61
N ALA A 11 8.16 2.06 -7.23
CA ALA A 11 7.11 2.14 -8.22
C ALA A 11 7.68 2.27 -9.63
N LEU A 12 6.93 1.79 -10.61
CA LEU A 12 7.15 2.08 -12.02
C LEU A 12 6.13 3.14 -12.47
N ILE A 13 6.59 4.08 -13.28
CA ILE A 13 5.73 5.12 -13.84
C ILE A 13 5.47 4.81 -15.30
N THR A 14 4.21 4.75 -15.67
CA THR A 14 3.79 4.66 -17.07
C THR A 14 3.12 5.94 -17.52
N LYS A 15 3.24 6.24 -18.84
CA LYS A 15 2.69 7.40 -19.51
C LYS A 15 1.84 6.95 -20.69
N TYR A 16 0.62 7.46 -20.76
CA TYR A 16 -0.29 7.21 -21.87
C TYR A 16 -0.88 8.50 -22.42
N LYS A 17 -0.95 8.61 -23.75
CA LYS A 17 -1.65 9.67 -24.44
C LYS A 17 -2.52 9.04 -25.54
N GLY A 18 -3.82 9.00 -25.31
CA GLY A 18 -4.79 8.57 -26.32
C GLY A 18 -4.98 9.58 -27.45
N PRO A 19 -5.57 9.17 -28.58
CA PRO A 19 -5.72 10.00 -29.77
C PRO A 19 -6.44 11.35 -29.53
N GLU A 20 -7.44 11.36 -28.65
CA GLU A 20 -8.26 12.53 -28.36
C GLU A 20 -7.80 13.30 -27.10
N MET A 21 -6.69 12.90 -26.50
CA MET A 21 -6.20 13.52 -25.28
C MET A 21 -5.28 14.70 -25.60
N GLU A 22 -5.53 15.87 -25.01
CA GLU A 22 -4.63 17.03 -25.13
C GLU A 22 -3.28 16.77 -24.46
N LYS A 23 -3.31 16.17 -23.26
CA LYS A 23 -2.13 15.92 -22.43
C LYS A 23 -2.03 14.45 -22.03
N PRO A 24 -0.80 13.91 -21.90
CA PRO A 24 -0.60 12.56 -21.43
C PRO A 24 -0.99 12.42 -19.96
N VAL A 25 -1.50 11.25 -19.62
CA VAL A 25 -1.70 10.82 -18.23
C VAL A 25 -0.49 10.03 -17.75
N ILE A 26 -0.03 10.32 -16.55
CA ILE A 26 1.09 9.62 -15.91
C ILE A 26 0.56 8.99 -14.62
N ARG A 27 0.84 7.70 -14.41
CA ARG A 27 0.44 6.98 -13.19
C ARG A 27 1.58 6.09 -12.70
N PRO A 28 1.81 6.07 -11.38
CA PRO A 28 2.69 5.09 -10.75
C PRO A 28 1.94 3.78 -10.52
N TYR A 29 2.64 2.67 -10.69
CA TYR A 29 2.19 1.33 -10.35
C TYR A 29 3.28 0.61 -9.57
N THR A 30 2.91 -0.05 -8.49
CA THR A 30 3.84 -0.86 -7.69
C THR A 30 3.69 -2.32 -8.09
N PRO A 31 4.78 -2.98 -8.52
CA PRO A 31 4.75 -4.41 -8.82
C PRO A 31 4.37 -5.25 -7.60
N VAL A 32 3.64 -6.33 -7.83
CA VAL A 32 3.29 -7.33 -6.81
C VAL A 32 4.05 -8.65 -6.98
N SER A 33 4.76 -8.81 -8.10
CA SER A 33 5.74 -9.88 -8.28
C SER A 33 6.95 -9.69 -7.37
N ASP A 34 7.64 -10.79 -7.07
CA ASP A 34 8.86 -10.77 -6.26
C ASP A 34 9.99 -9.99 -6.98
N GLU A 35 10.83 -9.29 -6.22
CA GLU A 35 11.95 -8.49 -6.74
C GLU A 35 13.00 -9.36 -7.44
N ASP A 36 13.12 -10.64 -7.03
CA ASP A 36 14.02 -11.61 -7.64
C ASP A 36 13.42 -12.28 -8.88
N THR A 37 12.17 -11.97 -9.23
CA THR A 37 11.52 -12.53 -10.42
C THR A 37 12.18 -11.99 -11.67
N VAL A 38 12.67 -12.91 -12.51
CA VAL A 38 13.34 -12.57 -13.77
C VAL A 38 12.39 -12.79 -14.93
N GLY A 39 12.34 -11.81 -15.83
CA GLY A 39 11.62 -11.93 -17.12
C GLY A 39 10.21 -11.39 -17.14
N TYR A 40 9.59 -11.09 -16.00
CA TYR A 40 8.26 -10.47 -15.94
C TYR A 40 8.04 -9.63 -14.69
N LEU A 41 7.02 -8.80 -14.73
CA LEU A 41 6.51 -8.02 -13.60
C LEU A 41 4.99 -8.14 -13.57
N ASP A 42 4.43 -8.43 -12.40
CA ASP A 42 2.99 -8.47 -12.19
C ASP A 42 2.49 -7.18 -11.56
N PHE A 43 1.36 -6.68 -12.08
CA PHE A 43 0.67 -5.51 -11.57
C PHE A 43 -0.79 -5.81 -11.32
N ILE A 44 -1.32 -5.28 -10.23
CA ILE A 44 -2.76 -5.23 -9.97
C ILE A 44 -3.26 -3.85 -10.36
N VAL A 45 -4.14 -3.80 -11.35
CA VAL A 45 -4.69 -2.56 -11.89
C VAL A 45 -6.21 -2.57 -11.80
N LYS A 46 -6.77 -1.72 -10.95
CA LYS A 46 -8.23 -1.52 -10.90
C LYS A 46 -8.69 -0.72 -12.10
N LYS A 47 -9.73 -1.19 -12.80
CA LYS A 47 -10.36 -0.43 -13.88
C LYS A 47 -11.30 0.62 -13.30
N TYR A 48 -11.02 1.88 -13.59
CA TYR A 48 -11.88 2.98 -13.17
C TYR A 48 -12.75 3.43 -14.34
N PRO A 49 -14.08 3.59 -14.16
CA PRO A 49 -14.94 4.18 -15.16
C PRO A 49 -14.41 5.56 -15.61
N GLY A 50 -14.19 5.75 -16.90
CA GLY A 50 -13.62 7.00 -17.43
C GLY A 50 -12.13 7.25 -17.13
N GLY A 51 -11.44 6.31 -16.50
CA GLY A 51 -10.00 6.41 -16.21
C GLY A 51 -9.15 6.09 -17.45
N PRO A 52 -8.48 7.07 -18.10
CA PRO A 52 -7.81 6.81 -19.38
C PRO A 52 -6.70 5.75 -19.28
N MET A 53 -5.85 5.83 -18.23
CA MET A 53 -4.75 4.88 -18.06
C MET A 53 -5.24 3.47 -17.71
N SER A 54 -6.17 3.36 -16.75
CA SER A 54 -6.68 2.04 -16.37
C SER A 54 -7.45 1.37 -17.50
N SER A 55 -8.24 2.13 -18.27
CA SER A 55 -8.91 1.62 -19.48
C SER A 55 -7.91 1.19 -20.55
N HIS A 56 -6.85 1.97 -20.78
CA HIS A 56 -5.78 1.59 -21.71
C HIS A 56 -5.15 0.26 -21.32
N LEU A 57 -4.73 0.12 -20.04
CA LEU A 57 -4.09 -1.11 -19.55
C LEU A 57 -5.01 -2.34 -19.66
N HIS A 58 -6.31 -2.18 -19.35
CA HIS A 58 -7.28 -3.28 -19.46
C HIS A 58 -7.65 -3.64 -20.91
N ASN A 59 -7.42 -2.75 -21.86
CA ASN A 59 -7.68 -2.98 -23.28
C ASN A 59 -6.43 -3.44 -24.05
N MET A 60 -5.29 -3.56 -23.38
CA MET A 60 -4.07 -4.07 -24.01
C MET A 60 -4.19 -5.56 -24.30
N GLU A 61 -3.73 -5.93 -25.50
CA GLU A 61 -3.67 -7.32 -25.96
C GLU A 61 -2.26 -7.89 -25.77
N PRO A 62 -2.12 -9.22 -25.56
CA PRO A 62 -0.81 -9.87 -25.52
C PRO A 62 0.07 -9.49 -26.71
N GLY A 63 1.33 -9.17 -26.44
CA GLY A 63 2.29 -8.71 -27.45
C GLY A 63 2.35 -7.20 -27.66
N GLN A 64 1.40 -6.43 -27.13
CA GLN A 64 1.49 -4.97 -27.13
C GLN A 64 2.52 -4.48 -26.10
N ARG A 65 3.06 -3.29 -26.34
CA ARG A 65 4.12 -2.71 -25.51
C ARG A 65 3.60 -1.55 -24.69
N LEU A 66 4.11 -1.46 -23.44
CA LEU A 66 3.87 -0.35 -22.54
C LEU A 66 5.22 0.21 -22.07
N ASP A 67 5.43 1.50 -22.28
CA ASP A 67 6.63 2.17 -21.79
C ASP A 67 6.50 2.43 -20.28
N MET A 68 7.52 1.98 -19.54
CA MET A 68 7.63 2.20 -18.11
C MET A 68 8.97 2.82 -17.75
N LYS A 69 8.94 3.75 -16.80
CA LYS A 69 10.16 4.35 -16.22
C LYS A 69 10.27 3.92 -14.76
N GLY A 70 11.43 3.39 -14.40
CA GLY A 70 11.73 2.99 -13.02
C GLY A 70 12.93 2.04 -12.97
N PRO A 71 13.18 1.43 -11.82
CA PRO A 71 12.45 1.60 -10.56
C PRO A 71 12.61 2.99 -9.95
N ILE A 72 11.54 3.52 -9.36
CA ILE A 72 11.57 4.81 -8.65
C ILE A 72 11.42 4.53 -7.16
N PRO A 73 12.50 4.64 -6.38
CA PRO A 73 12.47 4.39 -4.94
C PRO A 73 11.44 5.29 -4.25
N LYS A 74 10.68 4.72 -3.31
CA LYS A 74 9.68 5.41 -2.50
C LYS A 74 10.11 5.51 -1.06
N TYR A 75 10.27 4.38 -0.40
CA TYR A 75 10.71 4.32 0.98
C TYR A 75 11.88 3.32 1.09
N PRO A 76 13.07 3.76 1.54
CA PRO A 76 14.20 2.85 1.72
C PRO A 76 13.94 2.00 2.97
N TRP A 77 13.76 0.69 2.75
CA TRP A 77 13.59 -0.26 3.83
C TRP A 77 14.96 -0.80 4.27
N GLU A 78 15.15 -0.82 5.58
CA GLU A 78 16.30 -1.44 6.24
C GLU A 78 15.77 -2.45 7.25
N GLU A 79 16.35 -3.65 7.31
CA GLU A 79 15.93 -4.68 8.24
C GLU A 79 15.99 -4.20 9.70
N ASN A 80 14.96 -4.50 10.47
CA ASN A 80 14.87 -4.13 11.90
C ASN A 80 14.95 -2.63 12.19
N LYS A 81 14.76 -1.77 11.19
CA LYS A 81 14.73 -0.32 11.39
C LYS A 81 13.56 0.10 12.29
N HIS A 82 12.48 -0.61 12.22
CA HIS A 82 11.29 -0.41 13.03
C HIS A 82 10.90 -1.70 13.74
N ASP A 83 10.54 -1.61 15.03
CA ASP A 83 10.06 -2.76 15.80
C ASP A 83 8.65 -3.19 15.32
N HIS A 84 7.84 -2.21 14.94
CA HIS A 84 6.48 -2.43 14.49
C HIS A 84 6.07 -1.41 13.42
N ILE A 85 5.54 -1.89 12.33
CA ILE A 85 4.92 -1.03 11.32
C ILE A 85 3.43 -1.29 11.21
N ALA A 86 2.70 -0.22 10.90
CA ALA A 86 1.29 -0.29 10.53
C ALA A 86 1.12 0.10 9.06
N LEU A 87 0.35 -0.69 8.33
CA LEU A 87 0.03 -0.52 6.92
C LEU A 87 -1.46 -0.19 6.82
N ILE A 88 -1.81 1.03 6.43
CA ILE A 88 -3.20 1.45 6.27
C ILE A 88 -3.49 1.64 4.79
N ALA A 89 -4.28 0.74 4.22
CA ALA A 89 -4.55 0.65 2.79
C ALA A 89 -6.03 0.85 2.44
N GLY A 90 -6.29 1.40 1.24
CA GLY A 90 -7.60 1.45 0.62
C GLY A 90 -7.54 1.06 -0.85
N GLY A 91 -8.31 0.04 -1.26
CA GLY A 91 -8.33 -0.45 -2.64
C GLY A 91 -6.94 -0.82 -3.16
N THR A 92 -6.54 -0.27 -4.32
CA THR A 92 -5.22 -0.54 -4.93
C THR A 92 -4.04 0.04 -4.14
N GLY A 93 -4.28 0.85 -3.10
CA GLY A 93 -3.24 1.27 -2.16
C GLY A 93 -2.61 0.13 -1.38
N ILE A 94 -3.12 -1.09 -1.52
CA ILE A 94 -2.54 -2.31 -0.94
C ILE A 94 -1.22 -2.72 -1.61
N THR A 95 -0.97 -2.35 -2.86
CA THR A 95 0.20 -2.85 -3.61
C THR A 95 1.54 -2.42 -3.02
N PRO A 96 1.78 -1.15 -2.63
CA PRO A 96 3.01 -0.79 -1.92
C PRO A 96 3.10 -1.44 -0.53
N MET A 97 1.97 -1.65 0.15
CA MET A 97 1.96 -2.35 1.44
C MET A 97 2.38 -3.80 1.30
N TYR A 98 1.92 -4.47 0.25
CA TYR A 98 2.29 -5.86 -0.01
C TYR A 98 3.77 -6.00 -0.40
N GLN A 99 4.30 -5.09 -1.22
CA GLN A 99 5.71 -5.07 -1.57
C GLN A 99 6.58 -4.94 -0.31
N LEU A 100 6.25 -4.01 0.58
CA LEU A 100 6.98 -3.80 1.84
C LEU A 100 6.86 -5.02 2.79
N ALA A 101 5.65 -5.54 3.01
CA ALA A 101 5.45 -6.70 3.86
C ALA A 101 6.21 -7.92 3.34
N ARG A 102 6.17 -8.16 2.02
CA ARG A 102 6.92 -9.25 1.40
C ARG A 102 8.43 -9.12 1.63
N ALA A 103 9.01 -7.94 1.46
CA ALA A 103 10.41 -7.68 1.73
C ALA A 103 10.78 -8.03 3.19
N ILE A 104 9.94 -7.61 4.16
CA ILE A 104 10.12 -7.91 5.58
C ILE A 104 10.07 -9.42 5.87
N PHE A 105 9.03 -10.10 5.36
CA PHE A 105 8.82 -11.52 5.69
C PHE A 105 9.71 -12.47 4.88
N LYS A 106 10.24 -12.04 3.74
CA LYS A 106 11.23 -12.78 2.96
C LYS A 106 12.60 -12.82 3.64
N ASN A 107 12.96 -11.76 4.38
CA ASN A 107 14.22 -11.71 5.12
C ASN A 107 14.08 -12.38 6.49
N PRO A 108 14.74 -13.53 6.75
CA PRO A 108 14.64 -14.21 8.03
C PRO A 108 15.26 -13.44 9.21
N ASN A 109 16.13 -12.46 8.92
CA ASN A 109 16.77 -11.62 9.93
C ASN A 109 15.88 -10.44 10.36
N ASP A 110 14.94 -10.04 9.52
CA ASP A 110 14.01 -8.96 9.85
C ASP A 110 12.94 -9.48 10.82
N LYS A 111 12.82 -8.85 11.98
CA LYS A 111 11.88 -9.23 13.06
C LYS A 111 10.74 -8.24 13.22
N THR A 112 10.65 -7.26 12.33
CA THR A 112 9.60 -6.24 12.34
C THR A 112 8.20 -6.87 12.41
N LYS A 113 7.36 -6.36 13.30
CA LYS A 113 5.94 -6.70 13.38
C LYS A 113 5.15 -5.85 12.39
N VAL A 114 4.13 -6.43 11.79
CA VAL A 114 3.29 -5.77 10.77
C VAL A 114 1.82 -5.87 11.16
N THR A 115 1.15 -4.73 11.24
CA THR A 115 -0.30 -4.64 11.36
C THR A 115 -0.88 -4.03 10.10
N LEU A 116 -1.76 -4.73 9.41
CA LEU A 116 -2.50 -4.25 8.25
C LEU A 116 -3.90 -3.81 8.66
N VAL A 117 -4.32 -2.63 8.21
CA VAL A 117 -5.72 -2.17 8.23
C VAL A 117 -6.12 -1.87 6.79
N PHE A 118 -7.05 -2.64 6.24
CA PHE A 118 -7.39 -2.57 4.81
C PHE A 118 -8.87 -2.33 4.59
N GLY A 119 -9.21 -1.14 4.07
CA GLY A 119 -10.57 -0.74 3.73
C GLY A 119 -10.92 -1.04 2.28
N ASN A 120 -12.10 -1.66 2.05
CA ASN A 120 -12.63 -1.99 0.74
C ASN A 120 -14.15 -1.76 0.70
N VAL A 121 -14.74 -1.77 -0.50
CA VAL A 121 -16.19 -1.59 -0.65
C VAL A 121 -16.90 -2.90 -0.31
N SER A 122 -16.48 -4.01 -0.88
CA SER A 122 -17.04 -5.34 -0.65
C SER A 122 -15.94 -6.37 -0.38
N GLU A 123 -16.30 -7.58 0.00
CA GLU A 123 -15.33 -8.65 0.21
C GLU A 123 -14.60 -9.05 -1.08
N GLU A 124 -15.29 -8.99 -2.22
CA GLU A 124 -14.72 -9.28 -3.54
C GLU A 124 -13.67 -8.24 -3.97
N ASP A 125 -13.71 -7.03 -3.39
CA ASP A 125 -12.72 -5.97 -3.63
C ASP A 125 -11.43 -6.15 -2.82
N VAL A 126 -11.36 -7.12 -1.90
CA VAL A 126 -10.17 -7.36 -1.06
C VAL A 126 -9.08 -8.02 -1.88
N LEU A 127 -8.21 -7.19 -2.43
CA LEU A 127 -7.07 -7.63 -3.24
C LEU A 127 -6.02 -8.37 -2.40
N LEU A 128 -5.40 -9.40 -2.98
CA LEU A 128 -4.34 -10.19 -2.32
C LEU A 128 -4.78 -10.81 -0.98
N LYS A 129 -6.09 -11.10 -0.82
CA LYS A 129 -6.64 -11.63 0.44
C LYS A 129 -5.92 -12.89 0.87
N ARG A 130 -5.74 -13.84 -0.07
CA ARG A 130 -5.06 -15.11 0.20
C ARG A 130 -3.61 -14.93 0.61
N GLU A 131 -2.88 -14.05 -0.05
CA GLU A 131 -1.48 -13.75 0.24
C GLU A 131 -1.32 -13.16 1.66
N TRP A 132 -2.24 -12.30 2.09
CA TRP A 132 -2.24 -11.76 3.44
C TRP A 132 -2.61 -12.81 4.50
N GLU A 133 -3.60 -13.66 4.22
CA GLU A 133 -3.96 -14.79 5.09
C GLU A 133 -2.80 -15.77 5.22
N ASP A 134 -2.09 -16.09 4.14
CA ASP A 134 -0.90 -16.93 4.15
C ASP A 134 0.22 -16.33 5.01
N LEU A 135 0.45 -15.00 4.94
CA LEU A 135 1.41 -14.31 5.80
C LEU A 135 1.00 -14.36 7.27
N GLU A 136 -0.27 -14.13 7.59
CA GLU A 136 -0.79 -14.17 8.96
C GLU A 136 -0.68 -15.58 9.56
N ASN A 137 -1.02 -16.61 8.78
CA ASN A 137 -0.90 -18.01 9.17
C ASN A 137 0.55 -18.43 9.39
N LYS A 138 1.46 -17.97 8.52
CA LYS A 138 2.88 -18.31 8.61
C LYS A 138 3.60 -17.56 9.74
N TYR A 139 3.17 -16.34 10.04
CA TYR A 139 3.80 -15.46 11.01
C TYR A 139 2.83 -14.93 12.09
N PRO A 140 2.09 -15.79 12.82
CA PRO A 140 0.97 -15.39 13.67
C PRO A 140 1.34 -14.44 14.82
N ASN A 141 2.62 -14.37 15.20
CA ASN A 141 3.11 -13.46 16.23
C ASN A 141 3.64 -12.13 15.68
N ARG A 142 3.73 -12.00 14.37
CA ARG A 142 4.32 -10.82 13.70
C ARG A 142 3.38 -10.15 12.71
N MET A 143 2.42 -10.87 12.13
CA MET A 143 1.46 -10.36 11.16
C MET A 143 0.05 -10.39 11.72
N ARG A 144 -0.67 -9.27 11.58
CA ARG A 144 -2.11 -9.16 11.86
C ARG A 144 -2.76 -8.33 10.76
N ALA A 145 -3.88 -8.81 10.25
CA ALA A 145 -4.67 -8.12 9.24
C ALA A 145 -6.10 -7.84 9.74
N PHE A 146 -6.55 -6.61 9.54
CA PHE A 146 -7.89 -6.15 9.86
C PHE A 146 -8.52 -5.57 8.60
N TYR A 147 -9.68 -6.10 8.22
CA TYR A 147 -10.41 -5.68 7.03
C TYR A 147 -11.66 -4.93 7.44
N THR A 148 -11.96 -3.81 6.78
CA THR A 148 -13.23 -3.12 6.88
C THR A 148 -13.94 -3.10 5.52
N LEU A 149 -15.26 -3.25 5.51
CA LEU A 149 -16.05 -3.26 4.28
C LEU A 149 -17.17 -2.23 4.37
N ASP A 150 -17.29 -1.38 3.33
CA ASP A 150 -18.39 -0.41 3.26
C ASP A 150 -19.74 -1.11 3.08
N ASN A 151 -19.77 -2.16 2.26
CA ASN A 151 -20.95 -3.00 1.97
C ASN A 151 -20.65 -4.47 2.29
N PRO A 152 -20.53 -4.84 3.57
CA PRO A 152 -20.22 -6.19 3.97
C PRO A 152 -21.41 -7.14 3.75
N PRO A 153 -21.18 -8.45 3.53
CA PRO A 153 -22.22 -9.45 3.64
C PRO A 153 -22.78 -9.50 5.07
N GLU A 154 -23.95 -10.13 5.24
CA GLU A 154 -24.67 -10.13 6.52
C GLU A 154 -23.87 -10.81 7.64
N ASP A 155 -23.14 -11.86 7.31
CA ASP A 155 -22.33 -12.68 8.21
C ASP A 155 -20.87 -12.18 8.35
N TRP A 156 -20.56 -10.98 7.85
CA TRP A 156 -19.22 -10.41 7.96
C TRP A 156 -18.78 -10.23 9.42
N PRO A 157 -17.69 -10.88 9.87
CA PRO A 157 -17.25 -10.84 11.26
C PRO A 157 -16.46 -9.58 11.64
N GLY A 158 -16.00 -8.83 10.64
CA GLY A 158 -15.14 -7.67 10.83
C GLY A 158 -15.89 -6.34 10.97
N PRO A 159 -15.16 -5.24 11.13
CA PRO A 159 -15.71 -3.89 11.13
C PRO A 159 -16.47 -3.58 9.83
N LYS A 160 -17.55 -2.81 9.95
CA LYS A 160 -18.40 -2.35 8.85
C LYS A 160 -18.21 -0.86 8.61
N GLY A 161 -18.21 -0.45 7.33
CA GLY A 161 -18.00 0.92 6.92
C GLY A 161 -16.52 1.29 6.75
N MET A 162 -16.26 2.60 6.68
CA MET A 162 -14.90 3.13 6.52
C MET A 162 -14.03 2.88 7.76
N ILE A 163 -12.71 2.96 7.57
CA ILE A 163 -11.75 2.90 8.68
C ILE A 163 -12.06 4.00 9.69
N THR A 164 -12.25 3.62 10.96
CA THR A 164 -12.58 4.52 12.05
C THR A 164 -11.39 4.79 12.97
N LYS A 165 -11.43 5.91 13.70
CA LYS A 165 -10.42 6.23 14.71
C LYS A 165 -10.38 5.17 15.82
N ASP A 166 -11.51 4.64 16.24
CA ASP A 166 -11.58 3.61 17.29
C ASP A 166 -10.93 2.29 16.85
N LEU A 167 -11.13 1.88 15.59
CA LEU A 167 -10.42 0.75 15.04
C LEU A 167 -8.91 1.01 15.05
N LEU A 168 -8.45 2.15 14.52
CA LEU A 168 -7.04 2.49 14.50
C LEU A 168 -6.43 2.53 15.91
N LYS A 169 -7.12 3.13 16.88
CA LYS A 169 -6.70 3.16 18.29
C LYS A 169 -6.52 1.77 18.88
N THR A 170 -7.35 0.82 18.47
CA THR A 170 -7.35 -0.55 19.01
C THR A 170 -6.22 -1.40 18.43
N VAL A 171 -5.93 -1.25 17.13
CA VAL A 171 -5.07 -2.20 16.41
C VAL A 171 -3.68 -1.68 16.07
N LEU A 172 -3.47 -0.36 16.03
CA LEU A 172 -2.18 0.22 15.70
C LEU A 172 -1.21 0.18 16.91
N PRO A 173 0.12 0.19 16.65
CA PRO A 173 1.11 0.35 17.72
C PRO A 173 0.93 1.69 18.43
N ASP A 174 1.17 1.70 19.72
CA ASP A 174 1.08 2.89 20.57
C ASP A 174 2.02 4.00 20.04
N PRO A 175 1.50 5.22 19.78
CA PRO A 175 2.29 6.33 19.25
C PRO A 175 3.41 6.80 20.18
N SER A 176 3.34 6.50 21.49
CA SER A 176 4.39 6.82 22.46
C SER A 176 5.62 5.90 22.34
N LYS A 177 5.51 4.78 21.61
CA LYS A 177 6.63 3.88 21.39
C LYS A 177 7.59 4.46 20.35
N GLU A 178 8.87 4.24 20.59
CA GLU A 178 9.92 4.48 19.62
C GLU A 178 9.92 3.37 18.55
N ASN A 179 10.61 3.61 17.44
CA ASN A 179 10.81 2.63 16.37
C ASN A 179 9.52 2.08 15.74
N ILE A 180 8.48 2.90 15.65
CA ILE A 180 7.28 2.56 14.90
C ILE A 180 7.15 3.41 13.63
N LYS A 181 6.50 2.85 12.61
CA LYS A 181 6.17 3.58 11.38
C LYS A 181 4.78 3.22 10.90
N VAL A 182 4.03 4.21 10.48
CA VAL A 182 2.70 4.04 9.88
C VAL A 182 2.78 4.43 8.42
N PHE A 183 2.38 3.53 7.53
CA PHE A 183 2.31 3.75 6.10
C PHE A 183 0.85 3.88 5.68
N VAL A 184 0.55 4.90 4.87
CA VAL A 184 -0.80 5.16 4.38
C VAL A 184 -0.80 5.20 2.86
N CYS A 185 -1.70 4.45 2.22
CA CYS A 185 -1.94 4.50 0.78
C CYS A 185 -3.39 4.19 0.43
N GLY A 186 -4.02 5.09 -0.31
CA GLY A 186 -5.41 4.91 -0.70
C GLY A 186 -5.98 6.11 -1.46
N PRO A 187 -7.29 6.18 -1.64
CA PRO A 187 -7.95 7.29 -2.31
C PRO A 187 -7.80 8.61 -1.54
N PRO A 188 -7.95 9.77 -2.21
CA PRO A 188 -7.78 11.09 -1.59
C PRO A 188 -8.62 11.33 -0.33
N GLY A 189 -9.87 10.80 -0.30
CA GLY A 189 -10.74 10.89 0.88
C GLY A 189 -10.17 10.18 2.10
N MET A 190 -9.55 9.02 1.90
CA MET A 190 -8.89 8.26 2.95
C MET A 190 -7.67 9.01 3.51
N TYR A 191 -6.80 9.58 2.64
CA TYR A 191 -5.70 10.42 3.13
C TYR A 191 -6.20 11.58 3.99
N LYS A 192 -7.23 12.31 3.50
CA LYS A 192 -7.80 13.43 4.24
C LYS A 192 -8.30 13.02 5.64
N ALA A 193 -8.96 11.88 5.74
CA ALA A 193 -9.50 11.40 7.02
C ALA A 193 -8.42 10.86 7.97
N ILE A 194 -7.43 10.14 7.46
CA ILE A 194 -6.48 9.37 8.28
C ILE A 194 -5.21 10.15 8.61
N SER A 195 -4.58 10.80 7.62
CA SER A 195 -3.23 11.36 7.79
C SER A 195 -3.02 12.76 7.22
N GLY A 196 -4.03 13.34 6.60
CA GLY A 196 -3.88 14.51 5.76
C GLY A 196 -3.29 14.21 4.39
N PRO A 197 -3.55 15.07 3.38
CA PRO A 197 -3.06 14.86 2.01
C PRO A 197 -1.55 15.13 1.90
N LYS A 198 -0.93 14.56 0.87
CA LYS A 198 0.40 14.99 0.42
C LYS A 198 0.31 16.36 -0.27
N LYS A 199 1.32 17.19 -0.12
CA LYS A 199 1.45 18.45 -0.88
C LYS A 199 1.99 18.20 -2.30
N SER A 200 2.88 17.22 -2.44
CA SER A 200 3.44 16.81 -3.74
C SER A 200 3.98 15.38 -3.66
N PRO A 201 4.42 14.77 -4.76
CA PRO A 201 5.07 13.44 -4.73
C PRO A 201 6.27 13.34 -3.79
N LYS A 202 6.95 14.47 -3.51
CA LYS A 202 8.12 14.54 -2.62
C LYS A 202 7.83 15.16 -1.26
N ASP A 203 6.71 15.84 -1.12
CA ASP A 203 6.32 16.52 0.12
C ASP A 203 5.15 15.80 0.78
N GLN A 204 5.41 15.19 1.92
CA GLN A 204 4.42 14.45 2.71
C GLN A 204 3.27 15.32 3.25
N GLY A 205 3.42 16.67 3.22
CA GLY A 205 2.46 17.57 3.81
C GLY A 205 2.41 17.49 5.35
N ASP A 206 1.44 18.15 5.93
CA ASP A 206 1.24 18.11 7.38
C ASP A 206 0.51 16.83 7.79
N LEU A 207 0.78 16.36 9.00
CA LEU A 207 0.02 15.29 9.61
C LEU A 207 -1.26 15.86 10.22
N THR A 208 -2.41 15.39 9.77
CA THR A 208 -3.73 15.76 10.27
C THR A 208 -4.62 14.51 10.36
N GLY A 209 -5.89 14.67 10.70
CA GLY A 209 -6.86 13.57 10.76
C GLY A 209 -6.62 12.62 11.92
N MET A 210 -7.12 11.40 11.76
CA MET A 210 -7.19 10.42 12.86
C MET A 210 -5.83 10.10 13.47
N LEU A 211 -4.76 10.00 12.67
CA LEU A 211 -3.43 9.69 13.22
C LEU A 211 -2.88 10.84 14.07
N ALA A 212 -3.08 12.09 13.65
CA ALA A 212 -2.71 13.25 14.49
C ALA A 212 -3.52 13.28 15.80
N GLU A 213 -4.82 13.02 15.73
CA GLU A 213 -5.70 12.96 16.92
C GLU A 213 -5.35 11.80 17.87
N LEU A 214 -4.77 10.72 17.35
CA LEU A 214 -4.28 9.57 18.14
C LEU A 214 -2.88 9.81 18.75
N GLY A 215 -2.25 10.95 18.45
CA GLY A 215 -0.97 11.32 19.02
C GLY A 215 0.27 10.90 18.23
N TYR A 216 0.10 10.39 17.00
CA TYR A 216 1.23 10.16 16.12
C TYR A 216 1.87 11.47 15.68
N ASN A 217 3.17 11.48 15.51
CA ASN A 217 3.91 12.61 14.96
C ASN A 217 4.21 12.41 13.46
N LYS A 218 4.64 13.49 12.80
CA LYS A 218 4.90 13.50 11.36
C LYS A 218 5.98 12.50 10.94
N ASP A 219 7.00 12.30 11.79
CA ASP A 219 8.11 11.41 11.47
C ASP A 219 7.71 9.93 11.56
N GLN A 220 6.66 9.62 12.30
CA GLN A 220 6.10 8.28 12.40
C GLN A 220 5.20 7.90 11.22
N VAL A 221 4.78 8.84 10.37
CA VAL A 221 3.82 8.58 9.29
C VAL A 221 4.45 8.83 7.92
N TYR A 222 4.28 7.87 7.01
CA TYR A 222 4.66 7.98 5.61
C TYR A 222 3.46 7.75 4.70
N LYS A 223 3.28 8.62 3.71
CA LYS A 223 2.20 8.57 2.71
C LYS A 223 2.79 8.22 1.35
N PHE A 224 2.33 7.12 0.74
CA PHE A 224 2.75 6.67 -0.58
C PHE A 224 2.27 7.53 -1.74
#